data_3ce08eca4483870d6f7f0208e718596a
#
_entry.id   3ce08eca4483870d6f7f0208e718596a
#
_cell.length_a   1.000
_cell.length_b   1.000
_cell.length_c   1.000
_cell.angle_alpha   90.00
_cell.angle_beta   90.00
_cell.angle_gamma   90.00
#
_symmetry.space_group_name_H-M   'P 1'
#
loop_
_entity.id
_entity.type
_entity.pdbx_description
1 polymer ?
#
loop_
_entity_poly.entity_id
_entity_poly.type
_entity_poly.pdbx_seq_one_letter_code
_entity_poly.pdbx_strand_id
1 'polypeptide(L)'
;MSAELVLAAVGAADLCLQYGNHLLKVYQVFKQADDNVRAKILIIESTWSRMAIQVEFVQRVAHIMSSDHCRVHFEVLEMLQTKLQVAIKKIEQLLKKDDPDKTHESRIKRWRYVLVRESLDKTILELEQWQRVFDPTWYLIILIKDGAIDSGLLEQSKMSEEKLQGLGQGQTSLSSSQTLATVRNLRNTMKNGSKLDTHVTLPSEGLDWESAREIPYSATRLIRRAGSDKLFLVDSIPCDSNLDISRARDDAETLARKLKQVEPNSFGLLSCQGIIKRKTKPTGTLSSIDLVFRLPTEKATPISLRWELLQRRTVSLSAVLETARQLAMAVSFIHTCDFVHKNIRPETILLLTNNEIELAEGRPVPESVYLLGFDRFRSVNFHTMRRGDAAWSRNLYRHPLRQGLQAQENYVMQHDVYSLGVCLLELGLWESFVVYEEDEGGNTGDGHLKEVPSSTLGLSLDDFDLSVSSPPNSATKIKDHLVSLAKSKLPQRIGDKYTSVVVTCLTCLDKGNEDFGDEDDVHDEDGVLIGVRFIEKILFRLSEISI
;
A
#
# COMPACT_ATOMS: atom_id res chain seq x y z
N MET A 1 18.91 -6.54 -23.20
CA MET A 1 19.35 -6.10 -21.84
C MET A 1 20.68 -5.38 -21.98
N SER A 2 20.82 -4.16 -21.46
CA SER A 2 22.11 -3.47 -21.43
C SER A 2 22.94 -4.07 -20.28
N ALA A 3 24.02 -4.74 -20.61
CA ALA A 3 24.95 -5.32 -19.63
C ALA A 3 25.47 -4.25 -18.64
N GLU A 4 25.53 -3.00 -19.06
CA GLU A 4 25.93 -1.86 -18.24
C GLU A 4 24.98 -1.59 -17.08
N LEU A 5 23.66 -1.64 -17.29
CA LEU A 5 22.67 -1.43 -16.22
C LEU A 5 22.69 -2.55 -15.19
N VAL A 6 22.87 -3.81 -15.62
CA VAL A 6 23.03 -4.93 -14.70
C VAL A 6 24.27 -4.74 -13.82
N LEU A 7 25.40 -4.40 -14.44
CA LEU A 7 26.64 -4.14 -13.70
C LEU A 7 26.51 -2.94 -12.76
N ALA A 8 25.81 -1.89 -13.17
CA ALA A 8 25.56 -0.72 -12.33
C ALA A 8 24.70 -1.08 -11.11
N ALA A 9 23.59 -1.83 -11.30
CA ALA A 9 22.73 -2.27 -10.20
C ALA A 9 23.48 -3.21 -9.22
N VAL A 10 24.28 -4.15 -9.72
CA VAL A 10 25.11 -5.04 -8.91
C VAL A 10 26.18 -4.25 -8.14
N GLY A 11 26.85 -3.29 -8.78
CA GLY A 11 27.84 -2.42 -8.12
C GLY A 11 27.23 -1.52 -7.05
N ALA A 12 26.07 -0.93 -7.31
CA ALA A 12 25.35 -0.14 -6.31
C ALA A 12 24.91 -0.98 -5.11
N ALA A 13 24.44 -2.21 -5.36
CA ALA A 13 24.09 -3.17 -4.30
C ALA A 13 25.30 -3.50 -3.40
N ASP A 14 26.46 -3.78 -4.00
CA ASP A 14 27.69 -4.07 -3.26
C ASP A 14 28.13 -2.90 -2.37
N LEU A 15 28.11 -1.67 -2.91
CA LEU A 15 28.40 -0.46 -2.15
C LEU A 15 27.42 -0.23 -1.00
N CYS A 16 26.13 -0.46 -1.22
CA CYS A 16 25.12 -0.36 -0.16
C CYS A 16 25.42 -1.35 0.98
N LEU A 17 25.77 -2.61 0.66
CA LEU A 17 26.11 -3.63 1.65
C LEU A 17 27.37 -3.23 2.44
N GLN A 18 28.39 -2.69 1.77
CA GLN A 18 29.61 -2.21 2.43
C GLN A 18 29.31 -1.05 3.39
N TYR A 19 28.60 -0.02 2.94
CA TYR A 19 28.27 1.14 3.76
C TYR A 19 27.34 0.80 4.92
N GLY A 20 26.31 -0.01 4.71
CA GLY A 20 25.41 -0.40 5.78
C GLY A 20 26.10 -1.22 6.86
N ASN A 21 26.96 -2.15 6.48
CA ASN A 21 27.78 -2.91 7.44
C ASN A 21 28.80 -2.01 8.17
N HIS A 22 29.32 -0.99 7.50
CA HIS A 22 30.19 0.01 8.14
C HIS A 22 29.40 0.86 9.15
N LEU A 23 28.20 1.31 8.77
CA LEU A 23 27.31 2.07 9.66
C LEU A 23 27.02 1.30 10.95
N LEU A 24 26.71 0.01 10.86
CA LEU A 24 26.49 -0.84 12.04
C LEU A 24 27.72 -0.87 12.95
N LYS A 25 28.93 -1.08 12.37
CA LYS A 25 30.19 -1.10 13.15
C LYS A 25 30.41 0.21 13.90
N VAL A 26 30.14 1.34 13.26
CA VAL A 26 30.29 2.66 13.88
C VAL A 26 29.31 2.86 15.02
N TYR A 27 28.05 2.43 14.87
CA TYR A 27 27.06 2.53 15.96
C TYR A 27 27.30 1.57 17.12
N GLN A 28 27.90 0.40 16.88
CA GLN A 28 28.22 -0.57 17.96
C GLN A 28 29.12 0.02 19.06
N VAL A 29 29.94 1.03 18.74
CA VAL A 29 30.76 1.74 19.73
C VAL A 29 29.91 2.36 20.84
N PHE A 30 28.65 2.73 20.54
CA PHE A 30 27.73 3.37 21.50
C PHE A 30 26.79 2.37 22.19
N LYS A 31 26.87 1.07 21.90
CA LYS A 31 25.94 0.05 22.44
C LYS A 31 25.95 -0.08 23.97
N GLN A 32 27.03 0.39 24.63
CA GLN A 32 27.17 0.37 26.08
C GLN A 32 26.78 1.68 26.75
N ALA A 33 26.31 2.69 25.99
CA ALA A 33 26.09 4.02 26.53
C ALA A 33 24.87 4.09 27.48
N ASP A 34 23.71 3.63 27.05
CA ASP A 34 22.50 3.46 27.87
C ASP A 34 21.48 2.55 27.18
N ASP A 35 20.40 2.20 27.88
CA ASP A 35 19.35 1.28 27.38
C ASP A 35 18.57 1.87 26.20
N ASN A 36 18.34 3.17 26.16
CA ASN A 36 17.61 3.83 25.07
C ASN A 36 18.44 3.83 23.77
N VAL A 37 19.72 4.17 23.85
CA VAL A 37 20.67 4.11 22.72
C VAL A 37 20.81 2.66 22.24
N ARG A 38 20.93 1.71 23.16
CA ARG A 38 20.98 0.29 22.82
C ARG A 38 19.74 -0.16 22.07
N ALA A 39 18.54 0.21 22.52
CA ALA A 39 17.29 -0.11 21.83
C ALA A 39 17.25 0.44 20.40
N LYS A 40 17.67 1.70 20.18
CA LYS A 40 17.74 2.32 18.84
C LYS A 40 18.74 1.63 17.92
N ILE A 41 19.90 1.27 18.44
CA ILE A 41 20.92 0.51 17.68
C ILE A 41 20.35 -0.85 17.26
N LEU A 42 19.63 -1.55 18.14
CA LEU A 42 18.97 -2.82 17.81
C LEU A 42 17.93 -2.65 16.69
N ILE A 43 17.18 -1.55 16.70
CA ILE A 43 16.23 -1.24 15.59
C ILE A 43 16.99 -1.07 14.28
N ILE A 44 18.08 -0.30 14.26
CA ILE A 44 18.91 -0.11 13.05
C ILE A 44 19.52 -1.45 12.59
N GLU A 45 20.06 -2.26 13.52
CA GLU A 45 20.60 -3.59 13.22
C GLU A 45 19.52 -4.50 12.59
N SER A 46 18.33 -4.52 13.15
CA SER A 46 17.20 -5.32 12.64
C SER A 46 16.75 -4.85 11.25
N THR A 47 16.54 -3.55 11.08
CA THR A 47 16.13 -2.96 9.81
C THR A 47 17.18 -3.21 8.74
N TRP A 48 18.45 -2.95 9.04
CA TRP A 48 19.53 -3.19 8.10
C TRP A 48 19.68 -4.67 7.72
N SER A 49 19.58 -5.60 8.68
CA SER A 49 19.66 -7.03 8.40
C SER A 49 18.61 -7.50 7.41
N ARG A 50 17.39 -6.97 7.52
CA ARG A 50 16.30 -7.22 6.56
C ARG A 50 16.63 -6.66 5.18
N MET A 51 17.07 -5.40 5.13
CA MET A 51 17.42 -4.72 3.88
C MET A 51 18.61 -5.39 3.18
N ALA A 52 19.62 -5.79 3.92
CA ALA A 52 20.82 -6.43 3.37
C ALA A 52 20.47 -7.73 2.62
N ILE A 53 19.57 -8.55 3.15
CA ILE A 53 19.11 -9.78 2.48
C ILE A 53 18.39 -9.46 1.17
N GLN A 54 17.57 -8.42 1.16
CA GLN A 54 16.86 -7.98 -0.04
C GLN A 54 17.85 -7.45 -1.09
N VAL A 55 18.83 -6.64 -0.69
CA VAL A 55 19.89 -6.11 -1.57
C VAL A 55 20.79 -7.23 -2.11
N GLU A 56 21.21 -8.19 -1.26
CA GLU A 56 21.94 -9.39 -1.69
C GLU A 56 21.16 -10.19 -2.73
N PHE A 57 19.83 -10.30 -2.56
CA PHE A 57 18.97 -11.00 -3.52
C PHE A 57 18.88 -10.27 -4.86
N VAL A 58 18.69 -8.93 -4.84
CA VAL A 58 18.70 -8.10 -6.07
C VAL A 58 20.01 -8.28 -6.82
N GLN A 59 21.14 -8.23 -6.13
CA GLN A 59 22.47 -8.43 -6.71
C GLN A 59 22.57 -9.78 -7.46
N ARG A 60 21.99 -10.83 -6.88
CA ARG A 60 22.01 -12.18 -7.45
C ARG A 60 21.13 -12.33 -8.70
N VAL A 61 19.97 -11.68 -8.73
CA VAL A 61 18.97 -11.87 -9.79
C VAL A 61 18.90 -10.72 -10.81
N ALA A 62 19.73 -9.69 -10.67
CA ALA A 62 19.75 -8.53 -11.58
C ALA A 62 19.88 -8.92 -13.05
N HIS A 63 20.60 -10.00 -13.36
CA HIS A 63 20.80 -10.48 -14.74
C HIS A 63 19.54 -11.06 -15.40
N ILE A 64 18.46 -11.29 -14.64
CA ILE A 64 17.19 -11.84 -15.13
C ILE A 64 16.14 -10.72 -15.28
N MET A 65 16.37 -9.56 -14.65
CA MET A 65 15.44 -8.43 -14.68
C MET A 65 15.45 -7.73 -16.03
N SER A 66 14.30 -7.11 -16.41
CA SER A 66 14.26 -6.19 -17.54
C SER A 66 15.18 -4.98 -17.34
N SER A 67 15.53 -4.27 -18.40
CA SER A 67 16.36 -3.04 -18.31
C SER A 67 15.71 -1.97 -17.44
N ASP A 68 14.41 -1.76 -17.55
CA ASP A 68 13.68 -0.79 -16.74
C ASP A 68 13.64 -1.18 -15.26
N HIS A 69 13.46 -2.46 -14.98
CA HIS A 69 13.49 -2.96 -13.60
C HIS A 69 14.88 -2.80 -12.97
N CYS A 70 15.96 -3.14 -13.71
CA CYS A 70 17.34 -2.90 -13.25
C CYS A 70 17.60 -1.42 -13.02
N ARG A 71 17.13 -0.52 -13.91
CA ARG A 71 17.31 0.92 -13.78
C ARG A 71 16.67 1.45 -12.50
N VAL A 72 15.42 1.09 -12.23
CA VAL A 72 14.73 1.52 -11.00
C VAL A 72 15.43 0.98 -9.76
N HIS A 73 15.88 -0.27 -9.76
CA HIS A 73 16.68 -0.79 -8.63
C HIS A 73 17.98 -0.03 -8.45
N PHE A 74 18.69 0.30 -9.54
CA PHE A 74 19.91 1.09 -9.47
C PHE A 74 19.67 2.47 -8.84
N GLU A 75 18.67 3.20 -9.30
CA GLU A 75 18.31 4.54 -8.78
C GLU A 75 17.97 4.49 -7.27
N VAL A 76 17.21 3.49 -6.84
CA VAL A 76 16.85 3.32 -5.42
C VAL A 76 18.06 2.96 -4.57
N LEU A 77 18.95 2.09 -5.07
CA LEU A 77 20.18 1.72 -4.36
C LEU A 77 21.15 2.89 -4.27
N GLU A 78 21.27 3.72 -5.30
CA GLU A 78 22.08 4.94 -5.28
C GLU A 78 21.59 5.96 -4.24
N MET A 79 20.25 6.11 -4.12
CA MET A 79 19.64 6.90 -3.06
C MET A 79 19.99 6.35 -1.67
N LEU A 80 19.91 5.05 -1.45
CA LEU A 80 20.29 4.41 -0.19
C LEU A 80 21.78 4.63 0.13
N GLN A 81 22.65 4.41 -0.85
CA GLN A 81 24.07 4.63 -0.71
C GLN A 81 24.38 6.05 -0.21
N THR A 82 23.74 7.05 -0.81
CA THR A 82 23.91 8.46 -0.42
C THR A 82 23.46 8.70 1.03
N LYS A 83 22.31 8.14 1.45
CA LYS A 83 21.80 8.26 2.82
C LYS A 83 22.74 7.60 3.83
N LEU A 84 23.23 6.39 3.53
CA LEU A 84 24.18 5.66 4.38
C LEU A 84 25.48 6.44 4.55
N GLN A 85 26.04 7.00 3.48
CA GLN A 85 27.24 7.84 3.54
C GLN A 85 27.07 9.08 4.40
N VAL A 86 25.90 9.75 4.29
CA VAL A 86 25.58 10.93 5.11
C VAL A 86 25.50 10.55 6.59
N ALA A 87 24.81 9.44 6.90
CA ALA A 87 24.71 8.94 8.28
C ALA A 87 26.08 8.60 8.87
N ILE A 88 26.92 7.87 8.12
CA ILE A 88 28.30 7.53 8.55
C ILE A 88 29.13 8.78 8.81
N LYS A 89 29.16 9.74 7.87
CA LYS A 89 29.92 10.98 8.02
C LYS A 89 29.52 11.77 9.27
N LYS A 90 28.22 11.84 9.56
CA LYS A 90 27.71 12.56 10.75
C LYS A 90 28.21 11.92 12.04
N ILE A 91 28.10 10.58 12.15
CA ILE A 91 28.48 9.90 13.37
C ILE A 91 30.01 9.89 13.56
N GLU A 92 30.80 9.73 12.47
CA GLU A 92 32.25 9.84 12.51
C GLU A 92 32.74 11.23 12.91
N GLN A 93 32.05 12.29 12.49
CA GLN A 93 32.34 13.66 12.94
C GLN A 93 32.10 13.83 14.44
N LEU A 94 31.08 13.17 14.99
CA LEU A 94 30.86 13.17 16.45
C LEU A 94 31.93 12.39 17.22
N LEU A 95 32.50 11.35 16.60
CA LEU A 95 33.62 10.58 17.18
C LEU A 95 34.94 11.34 17.11
N LYS A 96 35.23 12.07 16.02
CA LYS A 96 36.51 12.80 15.80
C LYS A 96 36.66 14.09 16.62
N LYS A 97 35.62 14.63 17.23
CA LYS A 97 35.67 15.83 18.09
C LYS A 97 36.23 15.54 19.50
N ASP A 98 37.14 14.59 19.65
CA ASP A 98 37.91 14.38 20.87
C ASP A 98 39.08 15.35 20.93
N ASP A 99 38.87 16.49 21.62
CA ASP A 99 39.93 17.40 22.02
C ASP A 99 40.47 16.95 23.39
N PRO A 100 41.79 16.85 23.58
CA PRO A 100 42.40 16.26 24.80
C PRO A 100 42.37 17.17 26.04
N ASP A 101 41.63 18.27 26.04
CA ASP A 101 41.62 19.18 27.20
C ASP A 101 40.56 18.78 28.25
N LYS A 102 41.02 18.19 29.34
CA LYS A 102 40.30 17.30 30.28
C LYS A 102 39.45 17.97 31.35
N THR A 103 39.06 19.22 31.27
CA THR A 103 38.42 19.93 32.42
C THR A 103 36.88 20.09 32.36
N HIS A 104 36.19 19.60 31.28
CA HIS A 104 34.72 19.66 31.17
C HIS A 104 34.06 18.31 30.83
N GLU A 105 34.60 17.22 31.29
CA GLU A 105 34.23 15.84 30.89
C GLU A 105 32.73 15.49 31.02
N SER A 106 32.05 15.93 32.04
CA SER A 106 30.66 15.55 32.30
C SER A 106 29.65 16.28 31.41
N ARG A 107 29.93 17.55 31.05
CA ARG A 107 29.06 18.37 30.19
C ARG A 107 29.22 18.02 28.74
N ILE A 108 30.44 17.72 28.31
CA ILE A 108 30.78 17.27 26.92
C ILE A 108 30.20 15.88 26.66
N LYS A 109 30.30 14.94 27.62
CA LYS A 109 29.68 13.61 27.53
C LYS A 109 28.16 13.68 27.37
N ARG A 110 27.49 14.55 28.11
CA ARG A 110 26.02 14.72 28.07
C ARG A 110 25.55 15.33 26.74
N TRP A 111 26.27 16.31 26.20
CA TRP A 111 25.94 16.95 24.91
C TRP A 111 26.15 16.02 23.72
N ARG A 112 27.26 15.26 23.70
CA ARG A 112 27.53 14.21 22.70
C ARG A 112 26.42 13.16 22.70
N TYR A 113 25.96 12.78 23.86
CA TYR A 113 24.91 11.82 24.06
C TYR A 113 23.60 12.22 23.37
N VAL A 114 23.21 13.49 23.52
CA VAL A 114 22.01 14.04 22.85
C VAL A 114 22.18 13.99 21.32
N LEU A 115 23.33 14.41 20.79
CA LEU A 115 23.59 14.38 19.34
C LEU A 115 23.64 12.98 18.75
N VAL A 116 24.20 12.01 19.46
CA VAL A 116 24.19 10.60 19.03
C VAL A 116 22.75 10.10 18.98
N ARG A 117 21.94 10.41 19.98
CA ARG A 117 20.52 10.02 20.04
C ARG A 117 19.74 10.61 18.88
N GLU A 118 19.90 11.89 18.58
CA GLU A 118 19.27 12.55 17.43
C GLU A 118 19.73 11.95 16.09
N SER A 119 21.02 11.62 15.99
CA SER A 119 21.57 10.95 14.79
C SER A 119 20.98 9.56 14.60
N LEU A 120 20.79 8.79 15.67
CA LEU A 120 20.14 7.48 15.62
C LEU A 120 18.67 7.60 15.19
N ASP A 121 17.91 8.53 15.78
CA ASP A 121 16.51 8.76 15.43
C ASP A 121 16.36 9.12 13.94
N LYS A 122 17.22 10.01 13.46
CA LYS A 122 17.23 10.39 12.06
C LYS A 122 17.58 9.22 11.15
N THR A 123 18.57 8.41 11.52
CA THR A 123 18.96 7.24 10.74
C THR A 123 17.84 6.20 10.68
N ILE A 124 17.14 5.94 11.78
CA ILE A 124 15.97 5.04 11.80
C ILE A 124 14.93 5.55 10.80
N LEU A 125 14.55 6.83 10.92
CA LEU A 125 13.56 7.43 10.04
C LEU A 125 13.97 7.37 8.55
N GLU A 126 15.24 7.68 8.23
CA GLU A 126 15.75 7.63 6.86
C GLU A 126 15.79 6.21 6.29
N LEU A 127 16.13 5.20 7.09
CA LEU A 127 16.10 3.79 6.69
C LEU A 127 14.67 3.29 6.46
N GLU A 128 13.74 3.64 7.34
CA GLU A 128 12.32 3.29 7.20
C GLU A 128 11.71 3.94 5.94
N GLN A 129 11.99 5.21 5.70
CA GLN A 129 11.53 5.92 4.49
C GLN A 129 12.10 5.28 3.23
N TRP A 130 13.38 4.92 3.22
CA TRP A 130 13.99 4.26 2.09
C TRP A 130 13.37 2.87 1.86
N GLN A 131 13.12 2.11 2.92
CA GLN A 131 12.52 0.79 2.80
C GLN A 131 11.13 0.83 2.16
N ARG A 132 10.32 1.84 2.49
CA ARG A 132 9.00 2.07 1.86
C ARG A 132 9.09 2.29 0.35
N VAL A 133 10.20 2.83 -0.14
CA VAL A 133 10.44 3.02 -1.58
C VAL A 133 11.02 1.75 -2.21
N PHE A 134 11.87 1.03 -1.50
CA PHE A 134 12.55 -0.16 -1.99
C PHE A 134 11.65 -1.40 -2.00
N ASP A 135 10.84 -1.61 -0.98
CA ASP A 135 9.98 -2.78 -0.87
C ASP A 135 9.09 -2.99 -2.11
N PRO A 136 8.34 -1.99 -2.63
CA PRO A 136 7.54 -2.16 -3.85
C PRO A 136 8.37 -2.63 -5.05
N THR A 137 9.54 -2.03 -5.27
CA THR A 137 10.46 -2.40 -6.36
C THR A 137 10.97 -3.82 -6.22
N TRP A 138 11.33 -4.20 -4.99
CA TRP A 138 11.82 -5.54 -4.70
C TRP A 138 10.73 -6.60 -4.85
N TYR A 139 9.48 -6.30 -4.46
CA TYR A 139 8.37 -7.24 -4.62
C TYR A 139 7.96 -7.46 -6.09
N LEU A 140 8.27 -6.55 -7.03
CA LEU A 140 8.06 -6.80 -8.46
C LEU A 140 8.83 -8.02 -8.98
N ILE A 141 9.93 -8.41 -8.33
CA ILE A 141 10.68 -9.63 -8.66
C ILE A 141 9.79 -10.88 -8.59
N ILE A 142 8.73 -10.84 -7.77
CA ILE A 142 7.77 -11.95 -7.65
C ILE A 142 7.06 -12.24 -8.99
N LEU A 143 6.82 -11.21 -9.80
CA LEU A 143 6.11 -11.31 -11.08
C LEU A 143 6.96 -11.96 -12.18
N ILE A 144 8.30 -11.88 -12.08
CA ILE A 144 9.21 -12.43 -13.11
C ILE A 144 9.02 -13.94 -13.22
N LYS A 145 8.57 -14.44 -14.37
CA LYS A 145 8.29 -15.86 -14.62
C LYS A 145 9.54 -16.68 -14.98
N ASP A 146 10.61 -16.52 -14.22
CA ASP A 146 11.86 -17.26 -14.38
C ASP A 146 12.10 -18.22 -13.21
N GLY A 147 12.48 -19.45 -13.49
CA GLY A 147 12.80 -20.48 -12.48
C GLY A 147 14.05 -20.17 -11.65
N ALA A 148 14.95 -19.34 -12.17
CA ALA A 148 16.14 -18.92 -11.43
C ALA A 148 15.79 -18.05 -10.21
N ILE A 149 14.67 -17.31 -10.25
CA ILE A 149 14.16 -16.60 -9.07
C ILE A 149 13.81 -17.59 -7.95
N ASP A 150 13.14 -18.70 -8.27
CA ASP A 150 12.76 -19.70 -7.26
C ASP A 150 13.98 -20.39 -6.65
N SER A 151 14.97 -20.71 -7.49
CA SER A 151 16.24 -21.30 -7.06
C SER A 151 17.01 -20.31 -6.18
N GLY A 152 17.08 -19.05 -6.58
CA GLY A 152 17.73 -17.98 -5.81
C GLY A 152 17.06 -17.74 -4.44
N LEU A 153 15.72 -17.73 -4.37
CA LEU A 153 14.98 -17.60 -3.11
C LEU A 153 15.22 -18.80 -2.17
N LEU A 154 15.32 -20.01 -2.72
CA LEU A 154 15.60 -21.22 -1.94
C LEU A 154 17.03 -21.18 -1.37
N GLU A 155 18.01 -20.81 -2.17
CA GLU A 155 19.42 -20.71 -1.74
C GLU A 155 19.59 -19.62 -0.68
N GLN A 156 18.99 -18.44 -0.90
CA GLN A 156 19.06 -17.33 0.07
C GLN A 156 18.42 -17.71 1.41
N SER A 157 17.31 -18.46 1.38
CA SER A 157 16.68 -18.97 2.60
C SER A 157 17.62 -19.90 3.38
N LYS A 158 18.28 -20.84 2.68
CA LYS A 158 19.24 -21.76 3.32
C LYS A 158 20.44 -21.02 3.93
N MET A 159 21.02 -20.07 3.17
CA MET A 159 22.13 -19.25 3.67
C MET A 159 21.76 -18.41 4.88
N SER A 160 20.53 -17.91 4.92
CA SER A 160 20.00 -17.15 6.06
C SER A 160 19.83 -18.05 7.29
N GLU A 161 19.33 -19.27 7.12
CA GLU A 161 19.20 -20.26 8.20
C GLU A 161 20.56 -20.70 8.75
N GLU A 162 21.57 -20.91 7.89
CA GLU A 162 22.95 -21.27 8.29
C GLU A 162 23.63 -20.12 9.06
N LYS A 163 23.50 -18.88 8.60
CA LYS A 163 23.99 -17.69 9.33
C LYS A 163 23.33 -17.56 10.71
N LEU A 164 22.06 -17.98 10.85
CA LEU A 164 21.30 -17.98 12.09
C LEU A 164 21.75 -19.02 13.10
N GLN A 165 22.10 -20.21 12.65
CA GLN A 165 22.62 -21.28 13.50
C GLN A 165 24.00 -20.95 14.08
N GLY A 166 24.79 -20.09 13.40
CA GLY A 166 26.09 -19.62 13.83
C GLY A 166 26.11 -18.44 14.80
N LEU A 167 25.04 -17.67 14.85
CA LEU A 167 24.88 -16.45 15.67
C LEU A 167 23.73 -16.68 16.66
N GLY A 168 23.96 -17.19 17.84
CA GLY A 168 22.96 -17.54 18.85
C GLY A 168 21.66 -16.71 18.79
N GLN A 169 20.52 -17.36 19.08
CA GLN A 169 19.12 -16.90 18.93
C GLN A 169 18.89 -15.44 19.38
N GLY A 170 18.99 -14.47 18.47
CA GLY A 170 18.59 -13.08 18.67
C GLY A 170 17.30 -12.77 17.90
N GLN A 171 16.43 -11.92 18.44
CA GLN A 171 15.15 -11.50 17.81
C GLN A 171 15.33 -10.88 16.41
N THR A 172 16.50 -10.34 16.09
CA THR A 172 16.86 -9.74 14.80
C THR A 172 16.86 -10.73 13.63
N SER A 173 17.10 -11.98 13.89
CA SER A 173 17.21 -13.05 12.88
C SER A 173 15.84 -13.56 12.38
N LEU A 174 14.80 -13.45 13.21
CA LEU A 174 13.43 -13.90 12.87
C LEU A 174 12.77 -13.03 11.77
N SER A 175 12.98 -11.72 11.81
CA SER A 175 12.35 -10.79 10.84
C SER A 175 12.90 -10.93 9.42
N SER A 176 14.18 -11.22 9.28
CA SER A 176 14.86 -11.37 7.98
C SER A 176 14.46 -12.65 7.24
N SER A 177 14.34 -13.77 7.95
CA SER A 177 13.87 -15.03 7.39
C SER A 177 12.38 -14.99 7.03
N GLN A 178 11.58 -14.18 7.75
CA GLN A 178 10.17 -13.97 7.45
C GLN A 178 9.95 -13.29 6.08
N THR A 179 10.74 -12.29 5.73
CA THR A 179 10.61 -11.57 4.45
C THR A 179 10.81 -12.50 3.26
N LEU A 180 11.87 -13.31 3.26
CA LEU A 180 12.12 -14.30 2.20
C LEU A 180 11.04 -15.38 2.16
N ALA A 181 10.58 -15.86 3.33
CA ALA A 181 9.50 -16.82 3.43
C ALA A 181 8.19 -16.26 2.87
N THR A 182 7.87 -14.99 3.16
CA THR A 182 6.70 -14.30 2.62
C THR A 182 6.73 -14.26 1.10
N VAL A 183 7.84 -13.83 0.49
CA VAL A 183 7.99 -13.78 -0.97
C VAL A 183 7.90 -15.15 -1.61
N ARG A 184 8.56 -16.15 -1.03
CA ARG A 184 8.50 -17.53 -1.51
C ARG A 184 7.06 -18.07 -1.46
N ASN A 185 6.34 -17.82 -0.38
CA ASN A 185 4.96 -18.24 -0.22
C ASN A 185 4.02 -17.51 -1.19
N LEU A 186 4.19 -16.19 -1.37
CA LEU A 186 3.45 -15.41 -2.36
C LEU A 186 3.68 -15.97 -3.77
N ARG A 187 4.93 -16.17 -4.16
CA ARG A 187 5.29 -16.71 -5.48
C ARG A 187 4.76 -18.14 -5.68
N ASN A 188 4.85 -19.01 -4.68
CA ASN A 188 4.25 -20.33 -4.73
C ASN A 188 2.72 -20.28 -4.89
N THR A 189 2.07 -19.36 -4.21
CA THR A 189 0.61 -19.15 -4.34
C THR A 189 0.24 -18.64 -5.73
N MET A 190 1.07 -17.78 -6.35
CA MET A 190 0.86 -17.31 -7.71
C MET A 190 1.01 -18.42 -8.75
N LYS A 191 2.01 -19.31 -8.59
CA LYS A 191 2.27 -20.43 -9.53
C LYS A 191 1.26 -21.57 -9.40
N ASN A 192 0.87 -21.93 -8.19
CA ASN A 192 0.12 -23.15 -7.92
C ASN A 192 -1.38 -22.91 -7.67
N GLY A 193 -1.81 -21.65 -7.54
CA GLY A 193 -3.22 -21.26 -7.40
C GLY A 193 -3.98 -22.08 -6.34
N SER A 194 -5.11 -22.67 -6.75
CA SER A 194 -6.00 -23.46 -5.89
C SER A 194 -5.46 -24.84 -5.46
N LYS A 195 -4.29 -25.27 -5.97
CA LYS A 195 -3.71 -26.59 -5.64
C LYS A 195 -2.94 -26.63 -4.31
N LEU A 196 -2.77 -25.49 -3.64
CA LEU A 196 -2.13 -25.46 -2.33
C LEU A 196 -3.09 -25.91 -1.23
N ASP A 197 -2.68 -26.90 -0.46
CA ASP A 197 -3.43 -27.55 0.66
C ASP A 197 -3.64 -26.63 1.90
N THR A 198 -3.48 -25.33 1.76
CA THR A 198 -3.71 -24.39 2.87
C THR A 198 -5.19 -24.10 3.00
N HIS A 199 -5.84 -24.68 3.99
CA HIS A 199 -7.22 -24.38 4.34
C HIS A 199 -7.36 -22.89 4.70
N VAL A 200 -8.07 -22.15 3.84
CA VAL A 200 -8.42 -20.73 4.08
C VAL A 200 -9.89 -20.56 4.47
N THR A 201 -10.68 -21.63 4.44
CA THR A 201 -12.08 -21.57 4.84
C THR A 201 -12.18 -21.63 6.37
N LEU A 202 -12.85 -20.66 6.96
CA LEU A 202 -13.12 -20.54 8.39
C LEU A 202 -14.56 -21.00 8.69
N PRO A 203 -14.81 -21.56 9.88
CA PRO A 203 -16.17 -21.86 10.32
C PRO A 203 -16.94 -20.55 10.58
N SER A 204 -18.23 -20.53 10.20
CA SER A 204 -19.11 -19.36 10.41
C SER A 204 -19.36 -19.05 11.88
N GLU A 205 -19.30 -20.08 12.72
CA GLU A 205 -19.49 -20.03 14.18
C GLU A 205 -18.28 -19.39 14.90
N GLY A 206 -17.18 -19.18 14.18
CA GLY A 206 -15.97 -18.53 14.70
C GLY A 206 -16.13 -17.03 14.97
N LEU A 207 -17.19 -16.40 14.43
CA LEU A 207 -17.51 -14.99 14.61
C LEU A 207 -18.88 -14.82 15.29
N ASP A 208 -18.97 -13.83 16.16
CA ASP A 208 -20.22 -13.41 16.81
C ASP A 208 -20.93 -12.39 15.90
N TRP A 209 -21.79 -12.88 15.01
CA TRP A 209 -22.49 -12.06 14.02
C TRP A 209 -23.48 -11.06 14.64
N GLU A 210 -23.94 -11.27 15.88
CA GLU A 210 -24.79 -10.32 16.59
C GLU A 210 -24.00 -9.10 17.07
N SER A 211 -22.69 -9.25 17.26
CA SER A 211 -21.79 -8.15 17.60
C SER A 211 -21.39 -7.28 16.42
N ALA A 212 -21.85 -7.60 15.19
CA ALA A 212 -21.46 -6.90 13.98
C ALA A 212 -21.81 -5.40 14.04
N ARG A 213 -20.81 -4.56 13.83
CA ARG A 213 -20.96 -3.10 13.75
C ARG A 213 -20.51 -2.61 12.39
N GLU A 214 -21.30 -1.75 11.78
CA GLU A 214 -20.92 -1.09 10.53
C GLU A 214 -19.90 0.01 10.79
N ILE A 215 -18.93 0.13 9.89
CA ILE A 215 -18.03 1.26 9.85
C ILE A 215 -18.71 2.35 9.02
N PRO A 216 -18.85 3.58 9.55
CA PRO A 216 -19.56 4.63 8.84
C PRO A 216 -19.06 4.82 7.40
N TYR A 217 -19.97 4.85 6.44
CA TYR A 217 -19.70 4.95 5.01
C TYR A 217 -18.78 3.86 4.43
N SER A 218 -18.78 2.67 5.02
CA SER A 218 -18.05 1.51 4.49
C SER A 218 -18.92 0.27 4.48
N ALA A 219 -18.73 -0.62 3.51
CA ALA A 219 -19.36 -1.94 3.50
C ALA A 219 -18.68 -2.95 4.44
N THR A 220 -17.48 -2.60 4.92
CA THR A 220 -16.71 -3.42 5.88
C THR A 220 -17.35 -3.34 7.26
N ARG A 221 -17.41 -4.47 7.96
CA ARG A 221 -17.97 -4.59 9.31
C ARG A 221 -16.92 -5.00 10.32
N LEU A 222 -17.05 -4.47 11.53
CA LEU A 222 -16.26 -4.84 12.70
C LEU A 222 -17.03 -5.90 13.49
N ILE A 223 -16.46 -7.07 13.73
CA ILE A 223 -17.13 -8.24 14.33
C ILE A 223 -16.22 -8.86 15.39
N ARG A 224 -16.78 -9.29 16.51
CA ARG A 224 -16.03 -10.02 17.54
C ARG A 224 -15.83 -11.48 17.16
N ARG A 225 -14.73 -12.05 17.65
CA ARG A 225 -14.55 -13.49 17.65
C ARG A 225 -15.51 -14.12 18.66
N ALA A 226 -16.14 -15.23 18.31
CA ALA A 226 -16.98 -15.98 19.24
C ALA A 226 -16.19 -16.40 20.50
N GLY A 227 -16.72 -16.06 21.67
CA GLY A 227 -16.09 -16.37 22.97
C GLY A 227 -14.82 -15.57 23.29
N SER A 228 -14.55 -14.43 22.61
CA SER A 228 -13.37 -13.58 22.85
C SER A 228 -13.67 -12.12 22.51
N ASP A 229 -12.97 -11.18 23.15
CA ASP A 229 -13.05 -9.75 22.83
C ASP A 229 -12.25 -9.35 21.59
N LYS A 230 -11.57 -10.29 20.93
CA LYS A 230 -10.81 -9.99 19.72
C LYS A 230 -11.71 -9.54 18.58
N LEU A 231 -11.35 -8.43 17.95
CA LEU A 231 -12.08 -7.83 16.84
C LEU A 231 -11.46 -8.24 15.49
N PHE A 232 -12.34 -8.47 14.52
CA PHE A 232 -11.99 -8.71 13.13
C PHE A 232 -12.76 -7.78 12.22
N LEU A 233 -12.16 -7.43 11.08
CA LEU A 233 -12.82 -6.74 10.00
C LEU A 233 -13.32 -7.79 8.99
N VAL A 234 -14.55 -7.60 8.53
CA VAL A 234 -15.17 -8.51 7.56
C VAL A 234 -15.62 -7.73 6.35
N ASP A 235 -15.13 -8.14 5.20
CA ASP A 235 -15.46 -7.59 3.90
C ASP A 235 -16.23 -8.65 3.09
N SER A 236 -17.44 -8.31 2.65
CA SER A 236 -18.38 -9.28 2.07
C SER A 236 -18.46 -9.14 0.56
N ILE A 237 -18.26 -10.23 -0.15
CA ILE A 237 -18.48 -10.36 -1.60
C ILE A 237 -19.88 -10.94 -1.80
N PRO A 238 -20.88 -10.16 -2.26
CA PRO A 238 -22.23 -10.67 -2.50
C PRO A 238 -22.21 -11.70 -3.65
N CYS A 239 -22.92 -12.80 -3.47
CA CYS A 239 -23.09 -13.84 -4.50
C CYS A 239 -24.49 -13.73 -5.13
N ASP A 240 -24.61 -12.88 -6.14
CA ASP A 240 -25.85 -12.73 -6.92
C ASP A 240 -26.06 -13.91 -7.86
N SER A 241 -27.31 -14.17 -8.27
CA SER A 241 -27.69 -15.22 -9.23
C SER A 241 -26.98 -15.16 -10.58
N ASN A 242 -26.35 -14.04 -10.88
CA ASN A 242 -25.65 -13.76 -12.13
C ASN A 242 -24.11 -13.85 -12.01
N LEU A 243 -23.57 -14.16 -10.81
CA LEU A 243 -22.13 -14.34 -10.59
C LEU A 243 -21.77 -15.79 -10.90
N ASP A 244 -20.62 -15.99 -11.57
CA ASP A 244 -19.98 -17.30 -11.59
C ASP A 244 -19.44 -17.58 -10.18
N ILE A 245 -20.29 -18.24 -9.36
CA ILE A 245 -20.03 -18.50 -7.95
C ILE A 245 -18.76 -19.34 -7.76
N SER A 246 -18.50 -20.29 -8.67
CA SER A 246 -17.30 -21.13 -8.59
C SER A 246 -16.06 -20.29 -8.72
N ARG A 247 -16.05 -19.40 -9.71
CA ARG A 247 -14.93 -18.51 -10.00
C ARG A 247 -14.72 -17.46 -8.92
N ALA A 248 -15.80 -16.82 -8.46
CA ALA A 248 -15.72 -15.85 -7.38
C ALA A 248 -15.13 -16.46 -6.10
N ARG A 249 -15.48 -17.72 -5.82
CA ARG A 249 -14.92 -18.50 -4.71
C ARG A 249 -13.42 -18.74 -4.91
N ASP A 250 -13.00 -19.20 -6.08
CA ASP A 250 -11.60 -19.54 -6.36
C ASP A 250 -10.71 -18.29 -6.34
N ASP A 251 -11.21 -17.16 -6.85
CA ASP A 251 -10.55 -15.86 -6.76
C ASP A 251 -10.44 -15.39 -5.29
N ALA A 252 -11.53 -15.49 -4.50
CA ALA A 252 -11.53 -15.12 -3.09
C ALA A 252 -10.58 -16.00 -2.24
N GLU A 253 -10.55 -17.31 -2.48
CA GLU A 253 -9.60 -18.20 -1.84
C GLU A 253 -8.16 -17.87 -2.19
N THR A 254 -7.89 -17.57 -3.47
CA THR A 254 -6.56 -17.18 -3.94
C THR A 254 -6.11 -15.86 -3.33
N LEU A 255 -7.00 -14.85 -3.30
CA LEU A 255 -6.74 -13.57 -2.64
C LEU A 255 -6.46 -13.77 -1.15
N ALA A 256 -7.31 -14.54 -0.46
CA ALA A 256 -7.12 -14.81 0.97
C ALA A 256 -5.76 -15.46 1.28
N ARG A 257 -5.32 -16.42 0.42
CA ARG A 257 -3.99 -17.06 0.57
C ARG A 257 -2.86 -16.03 0.40
N LYS A 258 -2.95 -15.16 -0.59
CA LYS A 258 -1.95 -14.10 -0.84
C LYS A 258 -1.94 -13.09 0.31
N LEU A 259 -3.10 -12.59 0.73
CA LEU A 259 -3.22 -11.62 1.81
C LEU A 259 -2.92 -12.20 3.20
N LYS A 260 -2.94 -13.52 3.39
CA LYS A 260 -2.53 -14.17 4.65
C LYS A 260 -1.03 -13.95 4.96
N GLN A 261 -0.22 -13.77 3.94
CA GLN A 261 1.23 -13.58 4.05
C GLN A 261 1.64 -12.10 4.15
N VAL A 262 0.69 -11.18 4.06
CA VAL A 262 0.95 -9.74 4.03
C VAL A 262 1.32 -9.23 5.42
N GLU A 263 2.36 -8.42 5.49
CA GLU A 263 2.70 -7.59 6.66
C GLU A 263 1.96 -6.24 6.55
N PRO A 264 0.95 -5.98 7.41
CA PRO A 264 0.04 -4.85 7.22
C PRO A 264 0.73 -3.50 7.12
N ASN A 265 1.72 -3.24 7.96
CA ASN A 265 2.41 -1.94 8.01
C ASN A 265 3.28 -1.65 6.78
N SER A 266 3.73 -2.70 6.09
CA SER A 266 4.58 -2.55 4.89
C SER A 266 3.77 -2.35 3.61
N PHE A 267 2.54 -2.85 3.56
CA PHE A 267 1.79 -2.94 2.29
C PHE A 267 0.48 -2.16 2.25
N GLY A 268 0.05 -1.55 3.35
CA GLY A 268 -1.26 -0.90 3.40
C GLY A 268 -2.45 -1.86 3.15
N LEU A 269 -2.24 -3.15 3.40
CA LEU A 269 -3.24 -4.21 3.27
C LEU A 269 -3.29 -5.02 4.57
N LEU A 270 -4.49 -5.40 5.01
CA LEU A 270 -4.63 -6.19 6.21
C LEU A 270 -4.34 -7.68 5.98
N SER A 271 -3.78 -8.34 6.98
CA SER A 271 -3.57 -9.79 6.95
C SER A 271 -4.91 -10.53 7.00
N CYS A 272 -5.21 -11.30 5.95
CA CYS A 272 -6.42 -12.10 5.84
C CYS A 272 -6.26 -13.40 6.66
N GLN A 273 -7.21 -13.70 7.54
CA GLN A 273 -7.24 -14.95 8.30
C GLN A 273 -7.84 -16.09 7.48
N GLY A 274 -8.73 -15.77 6.55
CA GLY A 274 -9.42 -16.71 5.69
C GLY A 274 -10.75 -16.17 5.21
N ILE A 275 -11.57 -17.06 4.65
CA ILE A 275 -12.91 -16.75 4.14
C ILE A 275 -13.99 -17.54 4.87
N ILE A 276 -15.17 -16.95 5.01
CA ILE A 276 -16.40 -17.60 5.47
C ILE A 276 -17.38 -17.63 4.32
N LYS A 277 -17.95 -18.81 4.05
CA LYS A 277 -18.97 -19.03 3.01
C LYS A 277 -20.34 -19.02 3.66
N ARG A 278 -21.08 -17.91 3.52
CA ARG A 278 -22.45 -17.81 4.06
C ARG A 278 -23.47 -18.36 3.08
N LYS A 279 -24.39 -19.16 3.60
CA LYS A 279 -25.48 -19.77 2.84
C LYS A 279 -26.82 -19.26 3.33
N THR A 280 -27.76 -19.03 2.41
CA THR A 280 -29.13 -18.64 2.73
C THR A 280 -29.90 -19.85 3.28
N LYS A 281 -30.57 -19.71 4.41
CA LYS A 281 -31.54 -20.71 4.91
C LYS A 281 -32.93 -20.39 4.31
N PRO A 282 -33.72 -21.38 3.83
CA PRO A 282 -33.49 -22.81 3.83
C PRO A 282 -32.81 -23.38 2.58
N THR A 283 -32.56 -22.60 1.55
CA THR A 283 -32.15 -23.06 0.20
C THR A 283 -30.71 -23.62 0.15
N GLY A 284 -29.87 -23.29 1.12
CA GLY A 284 -28.47 -23.71 1.12
C GLY A 284 -27.60 -23.05 0.03
N THR A 285 -28.17 -22.08 -0.72
CA THR A 285 -27.44 -21.32 -1.76
C THR A 285 -26.43 -20.38 -1.12
N LEU A 286 -25.26 -20.22 -1.75
CA LEU A 286 -24.22 -19.28 -1.30
C LEU A 286 -24.73 -17.84 -1.45
N SER A 287 -24.84 -17.10 -0.36
CA SER A 287 -25.28 -15.69 -0.35
C SER A 287 -24.13 -14.71 -0.37
N SER A 288 -23.02 -15.03 0.30
CA SER A 288 -21.80 -14.22 0.27
C SER A 288 -20.56 -15.04 0.60
N ILE A 289 -19.42 -14.51 0.18
CA ILE A 289 -18.10 -14.96 0.60
C ILE A 289 -17.50 -13.80 1.41
N ASP A 290 -17.23 -14.04 2.68
CA ASP A 290 -16.76 -13.01 3.59
C ASP A 290 -15.26 -13.19 3.84
N LEU A 291 -14.45 -12.19 3.48
CA LEU A 291 -13.03 -12.12 3.82
C LEU A 291 -12.88 -11.62 5.25
N VAL A 292 -12.12 -12.34 6.07
CA VAL A 292 -11.92 -12.02 7.48
C VAL A 292 -10.50 -11.50 7.69
N PHE A 293 -10.35 -10.26 8.17
CA PHE A 293 -9.08 -9.60 8.37
C PHE A 293 -8.80 -9.37 9.85
N ARG A 294 -7.53 -9.50 10.23
CA ARG A 294 -7.08 -9.18 11.58
C ARG A 294 -6.75 -7.70 11.70
N LEU A 295 -7.20 -7.04 12.77
CA LEU A 295 -6.71 -5.71 13.14
C LEU A 295 -5.23 -5.79 13.58
N PRO A 296 -4.36 -4.88 13.14
CA PRO A 296 -2.96 -4.84 13.54
C PRO A 296 -2.77 -4.61 15.03
N THR A 297 -3.64 -3.78 15.62
CA THR A 297 -3.65 -3.46 17.07
C THR A 297 -5.06 -3.61 17.62
N GLU A 298 -5.19 -4.18 18.83
CA GLU A 298 -6.50 -4.40 19.47
C GLU A 298 -7.19 -3.09 19.92
N LYS A 299 -6.43 -2.00 20.04
CA LYS A 299 -6.91 -0.69 20.49
C LYS A 299 -7.28 0.26 19.34
N ALA A 300 -7.02 -0.13 18.10
CA ALA A 300 -7.29 0.73 16.95
C ALA A 300 -8.79 0.79 16.63
N THR A 301 -9.28 2.00 16.36
CA THR A 301 -10.63 2.22 15.87
C THR A 301 -10.58 2.44 14.36
N PRO A 302 -11.23 1.57 13.57
CA PRO A 302 -11.31 1.74 12.12
C PRO A 302 -12.40 2.77 11.76
N ILE A 303 -12.04 3.73 10.91
CA ILE A 303 -12.96 4.68 10.28
C ILE A 303 -12.72 4.69 8.77
N SER A 304 -13.73 4.98 7.96
CA SER A 304 -13.52 5.14 6.53
C SER A 304 -12.95 6.52 6.20
N LEU A 305 -12.15 6.61 5.13
CA LEU A 305 -11.67 7.90 4.64
C LEU A 305 -12.86 8.81 4.26
N ARG A 306 -13.96 8.25 3.75
CA ARG A 306 -15.20 9.01 3.47
C ARG A 306 -15.71 9.71 4.73
N TRP A 307 -15.80 8.98 5.83
CA TRP A 307 -16.23 9.56 7.10
C TRP A 307 -15.32 10.72 7.53
N GLU A 308 -14.00 10.53 7.44
CA GLU A 308 -13.01 11.55 7.85
C GLU A 308 -13.10 12.80 6.98
N LEU A 309 -13.20 12.66 5.65
CA LEU A 309 -13.33 13.79 4.73
C LEU A 309 -14.62 14.61 4.96
N LEU A 310 -15.70 13.94 5.38
CA LEU A 310 -16.98 14.60 5.68
C LEU A 310 -16.92 15.41 6.99
N GLN A 311 -15.99 15.11 7.91
CA GLN A 311 -15.84 15.90 9.15
C GLN A 311 -15.27 17.29 8.91
N ARG A 312 -14.69 17.58 7.73
CA ARG A 312 -14.07 18.88 7.36
C ARG A 312 -13.07 19.39 8.39
N ARG A 313 -12.38 18.49 9.08
CA ARG A 313 -11.36 18.83 10.08
C ARG A 313 -10.09 19.35 9.40
N THR A 314 -9.35 20.21 10.07
CA THR A 314 -8.00 20.60 9.61
C THR A 314 -7.01 19.49 9.93
N VAL A 315 -6.29 19.04 8.91
CA VAL A 315 -5.26 17.99 9.00
C VAL A 315 -3.93 18.56 8.52
N SER A 316 -2.84 18.09 9.10
CA SER A 316 -1.50 18.51 8.66
C SER A 316 -1.21 17.98 7.25
N LEU A 317 -0.49 18.76 6.46
CA LEU A 317 -0.09 18.32 5.12
C LEU A 317 0.79 17.07 5.17
N SER A 318 1.58 16.89 6.22
CA SER A 318 2.37 15.68 6.45
C SER A 318 1.48 14.44 6.60
N ALA A 319 0.34 14.54 7.33
CA ALA A 319 -0.61 13.44 7.46
C ALA A 319 -1.32 13.12 6.12
N VAL A 320 -1.69 14.15 5.35
CA VAL A 320 -2.25 13.99 4.00
C VAL A 320 -1.27 13.24 3.10
N LEU A 321 0.00 13.65 3.06
CA LEU A 321 1.03 12.98 2.26
C LEU A 321 1.29 11.55 2.71
N GLU A 322 1.34 11.30 4.01
CA GLU A 322 1.55 9.96 4.53
C GLU A 322 0.38 9.04 4.17
N THR A 323 -0.87 9.53 4.28
CA THR A 323 -2.07 8.82 3.83
C THR A 323 -1.99 8.50 2.33
N ALA A 324 -1.60 9.48 1.51
CA ALA A 324 -1.46 9.31 0.06
C ALA A 324 -0.39 8.26 -0.31
N ARG A 325 0.76 8.28 0.38
CA ARG A 325 1.84 7.30 0.18
C ARG A 325 1.41 5.88 0.53
N GLN A 326 0.78 5.69 1.69
CA GLN A 326 0.30 4.38 2.13
C GLN A 326 -0.78 3.83 1.21
N LEU A 327 -1.70 4.68 0.74
CA LEU A 327 -2.72 4.27 -0.23
C LEU A 327 -2.10 3.85 -1.57
N ALA A 328 -1.18 4.64 -2.11
CA ALA A 328 -0.49 4.31 -3.35
C ALA A 328 0.31 3.01 -3.22
N MET A 329 0.93 2.76 -2.06
CA MET A 329 1.63 1.51 -1.77
C MET A 329 0.67 0.31 -1.75
N ALA A 330 -0.51 0.45 -1.14
CA ALA A 330 -1.53 -0.59 -1.11
C ALA A 330 -1.99 -0.99 -2.52
N VAL A 331 -2.20 0.00 -3.39
CA VAL A 331 -2.57 -0.23 -4.81
C VAL A 331 -1.44 -0.94 -5.54
N SER A 332 -0.19 -0.49 -5.40
CA SER A 332 0.98 -1.14 -5.99
C SER A 332 1.07 -2.62 -5.59
N PHE A 333 0.82 -2.93 -4.32
CA PHE A 333 0.94 -4.29 -3.83
C PHE A 333 -0.19 -5.21 -4.32
N ILE A 334 -1.43 -4.72 -4.46
CA ILE A 334 -2.52 -5.47 -5.09
C ILE A 334 -2.14 -5.85 -6.54
N HIS A 335 -1.56 -4.91 -7.29
CA HIS A 335 -1.08 -5.17 -8.65
C HIS A 335 0.07 -6.19 -8.66
N THR A 336 1.02 -6.09 -7.73
CA THR A 336 2.09 -7.09 -7.54
C THR A 336 1.53 -8.48 -7.21
N CYS A 337 0.38 -8.56 -6.56
CA CYS A 337 -0.33 -9.81 -6.32
C CYS A 337 -1.10 -10.33 -7.55
N ASP A 338 -0.97 -9.72 -8.73
CA ASP A 338 -1.68 -10.07 -9.96
C ASP A 338 -3.21 -9.96 -9.83
N PHE A 339 -3.67 -8.92 -9.11
CA PHE A 339 -5.07 -8.56 -8.98
C PHE A 339 -5.34 -7.12 -9.37
N VAL A 340 -6.55 -6.85 -9.85
CA VAL A 340 -7.14 -5.53 -9.98
C VAL A 340 -8.25 -5.37 -8.95
N HIS A 341 -8.27 -4.23 -8.27
CA HIS A 341 -9.17 -3.97 -7.15
C HIS A 341 -10.59 -3.60 -7.59
N LYS A 342 -10.72 -2.72 -8.57
CA LYS A 342 -11.96 -2.23 -9.21
C LYS A 342 -12.92 -1.42 -8.33
N ASN A 343 -12.55 -1.16 -7.09
CA ASN A 343 -13.41 -0.46 -6.14
C ASN A 343 -12.61 0.46 -5.21
N ILE A 344 -11.58 1.15 -5.75
CA ILE A 344 -10.78 2.11 -4.97
C ILE A 344 -11.56 3.41 -4.88
N ARG A 345 -11.99 3.76 -3.66
CA ARG A 345 -12.76 4.96 -3.32
C ARG A 345 -12.72 5.19 -1.80
N PRO A 346 -13.03 6.39 -1.29
CA PRO A 346 -12.89 6.69 0.13
C PRO A 346 -13.64 5.75 1.09
N GLU A 347 -14.72 5.11 0.65
CA GLU A 347 -15.48 4.13 1.43
C GLU A 347 -14.74 2.80 1.65
N THR A 348 -13.79 2.48 0.77
CA THR A 348 -12.97 1.25 0.84
C THR A 348 -11.60 1.48 1.43
N ILE A 349 -11.27 2.70 1.80
CA ILE A 349 -10.01 3.09 2.44
C ILE A 349 -10.30 3.27 3.92
N LEU A 350 -9.70 2.42 4.76
CA LEU A 350 -9.83 2.50 6.21
C LEU A 350 -8.60 3.17 6.82
N LEU A 351 -8.87 4.08 7.74
CA LEU A 351 -7.90 4.74 8.60
C LEU A 351 -8.01 4.09 9.98
N LEU A 352 -6.88 3.69 10.56
CA LEU A 352 -6.83 3.25 11.94
C LEU A 352 -6.32 4.40 12.81
N THR A 353 -7.08 4.75 13.84
CA THR A 353 -6.75 5.78 14.82
C THR A 353 -6.52 5.14 16.18
N ASN A 354 -5.62 5.73 16.97
CA ASN A 354 -5.38 5.27 18.34
C ASN A 354 -6.13 6.18 19.34
N ASN A 355 -7.14 5.62 19.99
CA ASN A 355 -7.99 6.37 20.92
C ASN A 355 -7.24 6.94 22.15
N GLU A 356 -6.07 6.38 22.52
CA GLU A 356 -5.30 6.89 23.67
C GLU A 356 -4.67 8.26 23.38
N ILE A 357 -4.34 8.56 22.12
CA ILE A 357 -3.79 9.85 21.69
C ILE A 357 -4.90 10.90 21.54
N GLU A 358 -6.11 10.48 21.19
CA GLU A 358 -7.29 11.34 21.03
C GLU A 358 -7.64 12.11 22.32
N LEU A 359 -7.46 11.44 23.47
CA LEU A 359 -7.74 12.04 24.80
C LEU A 359 -6.70 13.07 25.23
N ALA A 360 -5.47 13.01 24.72
CA ALA A 360 -4.37 13.89 25.13
C ALA A 360 -4.24 15.16 24.27
N GLU A 361 -4.54 15.12 22.98
CA GLU A 361 -4.26 16.20 22.03
C GLU A 361 -5.48 16.66 21.19
N GLY A 362 -6.63 16.02 21.33
CA GLY A 362 -7.89 16.42 20.67
C GLY A 362 -7.90 16.27 19.13
N ARG A 363 -6.99 15.50 18.55
CA ARG A 363 -6.90 15.26 17.10
C ARG A 363 -6.46 13.82 16.79
N PRO A 364 -7.32 12.96 16.23
CA PRO A 364 -6.87 11.69 15.69
C PRO A 364 -6.04 11.94 14.43
N VAL A 365 -4.74 11.67 14.51
CA VAL A 365 -3.90 11.53 13.31
C VAL A 365 -4.04 10.06 12.88
N PRO A 366 -4.41 9.77 11.61
CA PRO A 366 -4.40 8.39 11.13
C PRO A 366 -2.99 7.80 11.28
N GLU A 367 -2.85 6.74 12.07
CA GLU A 367 -1.57 6.05 12.23
C GLU A 367 -1.27 5.14 11.03
N SER A 368 -2.32 4.57 10.42
CA SER A 368 -2.17 3.63 9.32
C SER A 368 -3.38 3.63 8.40
N VAL A 369 -3.12 3.39 7.12
CA VAL A 369 -4.11 3.35 6.03
C VAL A 369 -4.16 1.95 5.45
N TYR A 370 -5.36 1.42 5.24
CA TYR A 370 -5.56 0.10 4.67
C TYR A 370 -6.63 0.12 3.58
N LEU A 371 -6.32 -0.54 2.46
CA LEU A 371 -7.27 -0.73 1.36
C LEU A 371 -8.06 -2.01 1.58
N LEU A 372 -9.39 -1.89 1.55
CA LEU A 372 -10.40 -2.96 1.67
C LEU A 372 -11.45 -2.79 0.57
N GLY A 373 -12.58 -3.47 0.65
CA GLY A 373 -13.65 -3.36 -0.37
C GLY A 373 -13.42 -4.26 -1.57
N PHE A 374 -13.03 -5.51 -1.30
CA PHE A 374 -12.76 -6.54 -2.31
C PHE A 374 -14.01 -7.18 -2.91
N ASP A 375 -15.15 -6.49 -2.90
CA ASP A 375 -16.41 -6.99 -3.46
C ASP A 375 -16.40 -7.15 -4.98
N ARG A 376 -15.46 -6.50 -5.69
CA ARG A 376 -15.37 -6.47 -7.15
C ARG A 376 -14.02 -6.86 -7.73
N PHE A 377 -13.05 -7.21 -6.88
CA PHE A 377 -11.70 -7.60 -7.30
C PHE A 377 -11.70 -8.80 -8.28
N ARG A 378 -10.59 -8.99 -8.99
CA ARG A 378 -10.31 -10.21 -9.76
C ARG A 378 -8.83 -10.35 -10.09
N SER A 379 -8.43 -11.55 -10.51
CA SER A 379 -7.13 -11.78 -11.14
C SER A 379 -7.05 -11.09 -12.51
N VAL A 380 -5.88 -10.54 -12.86
CA VAL A 380 -5.61 -9.80 -14.11
C VAL A 380 -5.86 -10.69 -15.35
N ASN A 381 -5.49 -11.96 -15.28
CA ASN A 381 -5.51 -12.90 -16.41
C ASN A 381 -6.90 -13.31 -16.92
N PHE A 382 -8.00 -12.77 -16.34
CA PHE A 382 -9.34 -13.20 -16.70
C PHE A 382 -10.18 -12.10 -17.37
N HIS A 383 -10.87 -12.42 -18.47
CA HIS A 383 -11.78 -11.49 -19.13
C HIS A 383 -12.96 -11.10 -18.24
N THR A 384 -13.25 -9.81 -18.14
CA THR A 384 -14.35 -9.28 -17.36
C THR A 384 -15.68 -9.50 -18.07
N MET A 385 -16.72 -9.93 -17.33
CA MET A 385 -18.05 -9.51 -17.74
C MET A 385 -18.07 -7.97 -17.69
N ARG A 386 -18.42 -7.31 -18.82
CA ARG A 386 -18.45 -5.85 -18.96
C ARG A 386 -19.63 -5.24 -18.20
N ARG A 387 -19.78 -5.60 -16.91
CA ARG A 387 -20.82 -5.04 -16.06
C ARG A 387 -20.34 -3.71 -15.50
N GLY A 388 -21.10 -2.69 -15.81
CA GLY A 388 -20.94 -1.38 -15.24
C GLY A 388 -21.77 -1.20 -13.96
N ASP A 389 -21.95 0.02 -13.56
CA ASP A 389 -22.73 0.46 -12.41
C ASP A 389 -23.51 1.73 -12.80
N ALA A 390 -24.75 1.83 -12.34
CA ALA A 390 -25.57 3.02 -12.60
C ALA A 390 -25.27 4.14 -11.57
N ALA A 391 -24.72 3.80 -10.39
CA ALA A 391 -24.48 4.77 -9.33
C ALA A 391 -23.40 5.78 -9.74
N TRP A 392 -23.80 7.07 -9.80
CA TRP A 392 -22.89 8.16 -10.17
C TRP A 392 -21.69 8.27 -9.22
N SER A 393 -21.92 8.11 -7.91
CA SER A 393 -20.90 8.18 -6.87
C SER A 393 -19.80 7.13 -7.02
N ARG A 394 -20.14 5.96 -7.58
CA ARG A 394 -19.17 4.94 -7.91
C ARG A 394 -18.49 5.19 -9.25
N ASN A 395 -19.24 5.69 -10.24
CA ASN A 395 -18.71 6.03 -11.56
C ASN A 395 -17.71 7.17 -11.51
N LEU A 396 -17.83 8.11 -10.58
CA LEU A 396 -16.86 9.18 -10.34
C LEU A 396 -15.42 8.64 -10.17
N TYR A 397 -15.24 7.50 -9.50
CA TYR A 397 -13.94 6.85 -9.27
C TYR A 397 -13.51 5.88 -10.37
N ARG A 398 -14.33 5.71 -11.41
CA ARG A 398 -14.03 4.83 -12.53
C ARG A 398 -13.56 5.61 -13.74
N HIS A 399 -12.56 5.07 -14.42
CA HIS A 399 -12.12 5.65 -15.69
C HIS A 399 -13.30 5.73 -16.69
N PRO A 400 -13.38 6.77 -17.54
CA PRO A 400 -14.47 6.94 -18.52
C PRO A 400 -14.84 5.68 -19.29
N LEU A 401 -13.86 4.91 -19.76
CA LEU A 401 -14.05 3.66 -20.51
C LEU A 401 -14.65 2.52 -19.66
N ARG A 402 -14.80 2.73 -18.36
CA ARG A 402 -15.36 1.77 -17.41
C ARG A 402 -16.64 2.23 -16.72
N GLN A 403 -17.14 3.41 -17.08
CA GLN A 403 -18.37 3.98 -16.53
C GLN A 403 -19.61 3.46 -17.25
N GLY A 404 -20.80 3.68 -16.64
CA GLY A 404 -22.10 3.29 -17.18
C GLY A 404 -22.38 1.80 -17.06
N LEU A 405 -23.52 1.35 -17.60
CA LEU A 405 -24.00 -0.03 -17.50
C LEU A 405 -23.22 -1.01 -18.39
N GLN A 406 -22.67 -0.52 -19.49
CA GLN A 406 -21.89 -1.32 -20.45
C GLN A 406 -20.49 -0.71 -20.59
N ALA A 407 -19.55 -1.26 -19.88
CA ALA A 407 -18.16 -0.83 -19.98
C ALA A 407 -17.56 -1.17 -21.36
N GLN A 408 -16.84 -0.21 -21.95
CA GLN A 408 -16.30 -0.30 -23.31
C GLN A 408 -15.11 -1.24 -23.41
N GLU A 409 -14.27 -1.33 -22.37
CA GLU A 409 -13.01 -2.08 -22.35
C GLU A 409 -12.94 -3.11 -21.23
N ASN A 410 -11.94 -4.01 -21.32
CA ASN A 410 -11.58 -4.88 -20.20
C ASN A 410 -10.90 -4.06 -19.11
N TYR A 411 -11.00 -4.52 -17.86
CA TYR A 411 -10.37 -3.82 -16.74
C TYR A 411 -8.88 -4.16 -16.67
N VAL A 412 -8.02 -3.16 -16.66
CA VAL A 412 -6.57 -3.25 -16.51
C VAL A 412 -6.10 -2.49 -15.27
N MET A 413 -4.83 -2.67 -14.87
CA MET A 413 -4.26 -2.05 -13.66
C MET A 413 -4.35 -0.52 -13.68
N GLN A 414 -4.22 0.11 -14.85
CA GLN A 414 -4.30 1.57 -15.01
C GLN A 414 -5.69 2.12 -14.62
N HIS A 415 -6.76 1.33 -14.69
CA HIS A 415 -8.08 1.75 -14.20
C HIS A 415 -8.09 1.94 -12.66
N ASP A 416 -7.32 1.12 -11.92
CA ASP A 416 -7.11 1.34 -10.49
C ASP A 416 -6.23 2.57 -10.23
N VAL A 417 -5.25 2.85 -11.11
CA VAL A 417 -4.42 4.07 -11.04
C VAL A 417 -5.29 5.32 -11.20
N TYR A 418 -6.23 5.32 -12.13
CA TYR A 418 -7.21 6.41 -12.27
C TYR A 418 -8.04 6.58 -10.98
N SER A 419 -8.57 5.50 -10.43
CA SER A 419 -9.36 5.52 -9.19
C SER A 419 -8.52 6.07 -8.01
N LEU A 420 -7.26 5.67 -7.93
CA LEU A 420 -6.29 6.26 -6.99
C LEU A 420 -6.15 7.77 -7.21
N GLY A 421 -6.03 8.22 -8.46
CA GLY A 421 -5.93 9.65 -8.80
C GLY A 421 -7.09 10.48 -8.28
N VAL A 422 -8.33 9.97 -8.38
CA VAL A 422 -9.52 10.65 -7.82
C VAL A 422 -9.45 10.70 -6.28
N CYS A 423 -9.05 9.60 -5.63
CA CYS A 423 -8.86 9.58 -4.17
C CYS A 423 -7.74 10.53 -3.71
N LEU A 424 -6.62 10.59 -4.44
CA LEU A 424 -5.54 11.53 -4.15
C LEU A 424 -5.98 12.99 -4.33
N LEU A 425 -6.88 13.29 -5.29
CA LEU A 425 -7.44 14.62 -5.45
C LEU A 425 -8.29 15.02 -4.22
N GLU A 426 -9.20 14.15 -3.74
CA GLU A 426 -9.96 14.37 -2.51
C GLU A 426 -9.03 14.54 -1.29
N LEU A 427 -8.00 13.70 -1.16
CA LEU A 427 -6.99 13.78 -0.10
C LEU A 427 -6.24 15.12 -0.15
N GLY A 428 -5.77 15.54 -1.32
CA GLY A 428 -5.04 16.79 -1.48
C GLY A 428 -5.88 18.03 -1.17
N LEU A 429 -7.16 18.00 -1.50
CA LEU A 429 -8.13 19.03 -1.13
C LEU A 429 -8.61 18.87 0.32
N TRP A 430 -8.51 17.68 0.89
CA TRP A 430 -9.08 17.27 2.16
C TRP A 430 -10.58 17.55 2.24
N GLU A 431 -11.27 17.27 1.14
CA GLU A 431 -12.71 17.48 0.98
C GLU A 431 -13.34 16.31 0.23
N SER A 432 -14.54 15.90 0.66
CA SER A 432 -15.30 14.84 0.01
C SER A 432 -16.00 15.35 -1.25
N PHE A 433 -15.93 14.57 -2.34
CA PHE A 433 -16.71 14.84 -3.56
C PHE A 433 -18.14 14.31 -3.49
N VAL A 434 -18.39 13.35 -2.60
CA VAL A 434 -19.74 12.80 -2.34
C VAL A 434 -20.16 13.22 -0.95
N VAL A 435 -21.32 13.88 -0.83
CA VAL A 435 -21.95 14.24 0.44
C VAL A 435 -23.32 13.58 0.53
N TYR A 436 -23.85 13.52 1.73
CA TYR A 436 -25.09 12.81 2.04
C TYR A 436 -26.11 13.80 2.58
N GLU A 437 -27.27 13.86 1.96
CA GLU A 437 -28.40 14.71 2.35
C GLU A 437 -29.59 13.84 2.73
N GLU A 438 -30.43 14.32 3.64
CA GLU A 438 -31.68 13.65 3.98
C GLU A 438 -32.65 13.72 2.80
N ASP A 439 -33.25 12.60 2.42
CA ASP A 439 -34.23 12.55 1.35
C ASP A 439 -35.58 13.07 1.87
N GLU A 440 -35.88 14.36 1.65
CA GLU A 440 -37.14 15.02 2.06
C GLU A 440 -38.40 14.43 1.38
N GLY A 441 -38.23 13.54 0.38
CA GLY A 441 -39.33 12.99 -0.43
C GLY A 441 -39.83 11.60 -0.03
N GLY A 442 -39.17 10.89 0.91
CA GLY A 442 -39.52 9.53 1.32
C GLY A 442 -40.66 9.47 2.33
N ASN A 443 -41.82 9.01 1.91
CA ASN A 443 -43.04 8.82 2.73
C ASN A 443 -42.94 7.61 3.71
N THR A 444 -41.75 7.07 3.92
CA THR A 444 -41.43 5.97 4.85
C THR A 444 -40.37 6.46 5.83
N GLY A 445 -40.71 6.52 7.10
CA GLY A 445 -39.93 7.07 8.22
C GLY A 445 -38.53 6.43 8.48
N ASP A 446 -37.91 5.82 7.50
CA ASP A 446 -36.50 5.47 7.43
C ASP A 446 -35.77 6.56 6.67
N GLY A 447 -35.02 7.41 7.38
CA GLY A 447 -34.22 8.50 6.80
C GLY A 447 -33.15 7.95 5.85
N HIS A 448 -33.55 7.69 4.60
CA HIS A 448 -32.58 7.30 3.56
C HIS A 448 -31.74 8.51 3.18
N LEU A 449 -30.43 8.42 3.41
CA LEU A 449 -29.47 9.41 2.97
C LEU A 449 -29.27 9.28 1.45
N LYS A 450 -29.45 10.39 0.73
CA LYS A 450 -29.18 10.50 -0.71
C LYS A 450 -27.76 11.00 -0.95
N GLU A 451 -27.03 10.31 -1.82
CA GLU A 451 -25.70 10.76 -2.28
C GLU A 451 -25.85 11.92 -3.27
N VAL A 452 -25.19 13.04 -2.99
CA VAL A 452 -25.16 14.21 -3.87
C VAL A 452 -23.74 14.71 -4.09
N PRO A 453 -23.42 15.32 -5.26
CA PRO A 453 -22.11 15.92 -5.51
C PRO A 453 -21.86 17.09 -4.56
N SER A 454 -20.65 17.16 -4.01
CA SER A 454 -20.28 18.29 -3.16
C SER A 454 -20.05 19.58 -3.96
N SER A 455 -20.15 20.73 -3.29
CA SER A 455 -19.85 22.03 -3.89
C SER A 455 -18.40 22.15 -4.37
N THR A 456 -17.48 21.45 -3.73
CA THR A 456 -16.04 21.41 -4.10
C THR A 456 -15.84 20.69 -5.43
N LEU A 457 -16.60 19.62 -5.69
CA LEU A 457 -16.57 18.94 -6.97
C LEU A 457 -17.05 19.86 -8.11
N GLY A 458 -18.04 20.73 -7.85
CA GLY A 458 -18.52 21.71 -8.81
C GLY A 458 -19.27 21.13 -10.00
N LEU A 459 -19.81 19.90 -9.87
CA LEU A 459 -20.66 19.22 -10.83
C LEU A 459 -22.05 19.00 -10.21
N SER A 460 -23.06 18.89 -11.06
CA SER A 460 -24.45 18.55 -10.70
C SER A 460 -24.72 17.06 -10.96
N LEU A 461 -25.87 16.54 -10.46
CA LEU A 461 -26.28 15.17 -10.77
C LEU A 461 -26.52 14.96 -12.28
N ASP A 462 -26.95 15.99 -13.00
CA ASP A 462 -27.21 15.93 -14.44
C ASP A 462 -25.91 15.68 -15.24
N ASP A 463 -24.75 16.12 -14.74
CA ASP A 463 -23.46 15.89 -15.38
C ASP A 463 -23.06 14.39 -15.36
N PHE A 464 -23.64 13.62 -14.46
CA PHE A 464 -23.41 12.18 -14.30
C PHE A 464 -24.43 11.29 -15.00
N ASP A 465 -25.37 11.88 -15.78
CA ASP A 465 -26.25 11.07 -16.60
C ASP A 465 -25.48 10.37 -17.73
N LEU A 466 -25.26 9.09 -17.55
CA LEU A 466 -24.58 8.20 -18.49
C LEU A 466 -25.57 7.29 -19.22
N SER A 467 -26.81 7.73 -19.37
CA SER A 467 -27.86 7.01 -20.13
C SER A 467 -27.50 6.89 -21.61
N VAL A 468 -28.16 5.97 -22.32
CA VAL A 468 -27.96 5.76 -23.76
C VAL A 468 -28.22 7.01 -24.60
N SER A 469 -29.02 7.95 -24.06
CA SER A 469 -29.32 9.24 -24.69
C SER A 469 -28.28 10.34 -24.41
N SER A 470 -27.32 10.09 -23.52
CA SER A 470 -26.29 11.06 -23.18
C SER A 470 -25.23 11.21 -24.27
N PRO A 471 -24.61 12.39 -24.41
CA PRO A 471 -23.52 12.56 -25.36
C PRO A 471 -22.40 11.52 -25.11
N PRO A 472 -21.81 10.92 -26.15
CA PRO A 472 -20.80 9.85 -26.01
C PRO A 472 -19.55 10.27 -25.23
N ASN A 473 -19.36 11.57 -24.96
CA ASN A 473 -18.21 12.14 -24.26
C ASN A 473 -18.50 12.60 -22.83
N SER A 474 -19.68 12.30 -22.24
CA SER A 474 -20.02 12.78 -20.89
C SER A 474 -19.03 12.32 -19.83
N ALA A 475 -18.65 11.04 -19.83
CA ALA A 475 -17.67 10.51 -18.90
C ALA A 475 -16.27 11.15 -19.06
N THR A 476 -15.87 11.46 -20.30
CA THR A 476 -14.59 12.14 -20.57
C THR A 476 -14.62 13.57 -20.03
N LYS A 477 -15.73 14.29 -20.13
CA LYS A 477 -15.89 15.64 -19.56
C LYS A 477 -15.71 15.65 -18.05
N ILE A 478 -16.22 14.62 -17.34
CA ILE A 478 -16.02 14.48 -15.89
C ILE A 478 -14.51 14.33 -15.59
N LYS A 479 -13.80 13.48 -16.31
CA LYS A 479 -12.34 13.32 -16.17
C LYS A 479 -11.61 14.63 -16.41
N ASP A 480 -11.92 15.33 -17.51
CA ASP A 480 -11.28 16.60 -17.87
C ASP A 480 -11.57 17.68 -16.81
N HIS A 481 -12.76 17.68 -16.23
CA HIS A 481 -13.09 18.53 -15.11
C HIS A 481 -12.24 18.22 -13.87
N LEU A 482 -12.07 16.94 -13.49
CA LEU A 482 -11.22 16.54 -12.38
C LEU A 482 -9.75 16.95 -12.60
N VAL A 483 -9.24 16.82 -13.82
CA VAL A 483 -7.88 17.28 -14.18
C VAL A 483 -7.77 18.81 -14.04
N SER A 484 -8.78 19.56 -14.50
CA SER A 484 -8.83 21.01 -14.35
C SER A 484 -8.89 21.43 -12.89
N LEU A 485 -9.73 20.75 -12.09
CA LEU A 485 -9.85 20.97 -10.64
C LEU A 485 -8.50 20.72 -9.93
N ALA A 486 -7.81 19.61 -10.25
CA ALA A 486 -6.51 19.31 -9.72
C ALA A 486 -5.50 20.44 -10.03
N LYS A 487 -5.37 20.83 -11.31
CA LYS A 487 -4.45 21.88 -11.74
C LYS A 487 -4.75 23.27 -11.15
N SER A 488 -6.00 23.57 -10.86
CA SER A 488 -6.41 24.89 -10.34
C SER A 488 -6.32 24.99 -8.81
N LYS A 489 -6.52 23.89 -8.06
CA LYS A 489 -6.67 23.93 -6.61
C LYS A 489 -5.48 23.34 -5.84
N LEU A 490 -4.90 22.23 -6.32
CA LEU A 490 -3.84 21.53 -5.58
C LEU A 490 -2.53 22.30 -5.46
N PRO A 491 -2.05 23.07 -6.48
CA PRO A 491 -0.75 23.75 -6.37
C PRO A 491 -0.65 24.67 -5.15
N GLN A 492 -1.71 25.42 -4.87
CA GLN A 492 -1.77 26.32 -3.72
C GLN A 492 -1.93 25.61 -2.38
N ARG A 493 -2.47 24.38 -2.39
CA ARG A 493 -2.79 23.65 -1.17
C ARG A 493 -1.67 22.70 -0.75
N ILE A 494 -1.09 21.95 -1.69
CA ILE A 494 -0.13 20.88 -1.38
C ILE A 494 1.08 20.87 -2.33
N GLY A 495 1.14 21.80 -3.30
CA GLY A 495 2.28 22.03 -4.19
C GLY A 495 2.21 21.29 -5.52
N ASP A 496 3.10 21.71 -6.43
CA ASP A 496 3.13 21.27 -7.82
C ASP A 496 3.52 19.81 -8.00
N LYS A 497 4.43 19.29 -7.17
CA LYS A 497 4.85 17.87 -7.23
C LYS A 497 3.68 16.93 -6.98
N TYR A 498 2.89 17.20 -5.95
CA TYR A 498 1.68 16.40 -5.67
C TYR A 498 0.65 16.52 -6.78
N THR A 499 0.42 17.74 -7.26
CA THR A 499 -0.47 18.02 -8.39
C THR A 499 -0.08 17.22 -9.63
N SER A 500 1.21 17.17 -9.96
CA SER A 500 1.72 16.38 -11.08
C SER A 500 1.38 14.90 -10.92
N VAL A 501 1.56 14.31 -9.73
CA VAL A 501 1.20 12.90 -9.47
C VAL A 501 -0.29 12.67 -9.68
N VAL A 502 -1.17 13.54 -9.15
CA VAL A 502 -2.62 13.41 -9.32
C VAL A 502 -3.00 13.47 -10.80
N VAL A 503 -2.45 14.43 -11.55
CA VAL A 503 -2.73 14.57 -12.99
C VAL A 503 -2.23 13.35 -13.75
N THR A 504 -1.02 12.84 -13.47
CA THR A 504 -0.48 11.61 -14.06
C THR A 504 -1.43 10.43 -13.83
N CYS A 505 -1.97 10.26 -12.61
CA CYS A 505 -2.94 9.21 -12.32
C CYS A 505 -4.26 9.38 -13.11
N LEU A 506 -4.82 10.58 -13.17
CA LEU A 506 -6.09 10.85 -13.85
C LEU A 506 -5.99 10.71 -15.38
N THR A 507 -4.79 10.83 -15.94
CA THR A 507 -4.55 10.75 -17.40
C THR A 507 -3.76 9.52 -17.82
N CYS A 508 -3.59 8.52 -16.94
CA CYS A 508 -2.70 7.37 -17.14
C CYS A 508 -3.04 6.47 -18.34
N LEU A 509 -4.25 6.60 -18.91
CA LEU A 509 -4.69 5.92 -20.15
C LEU A 509 -4.85 6.87 -21.34
N ASP A 510 -4.47 8.14 -21.20
CA ASP A 510 -4.54 9.11 -22.29
C ASP A 510 -3.30 8.98 -23.19
N LYS A 511 -3.49 8.96 -24.51
CA LYS A 511 -2.41 8.86 -25.51
C LYS A 511 -1.32 9.92 -25.41
N GLY A 512 -1.58 11.02 -24.72
CA GLY A 512 -0.61 12.09 -24.47
C GLY A 512 0.06 12.03 -23.10
N ASN A 513 -0.12 10.94 -22.34
CA ASN A 513 0.54 10.79 -21.03
C ASN A 513 1.95 10.21 -21.22
N GLU A 514 2.97 11.09 -21.09
CA GLU A 514 4.38 10.70 -21.24
C GLU A 514 4.87 9.76 -20.12
N ASP A 515 4.20 9.73 -18.97
CA ASP A 515 4.62 8.94 -17.80
C ASP A 515 4.25 7.46 -17.95
N PHE A 516 3.07 7.15 -18.51
CA PHE A 516 2.62 5.77 -18.72
C PHE A 516 2.82 5.29 -20.18
N GLY A 517 2.97 6.21 -21.15
CA GLY A 517 3.18 5.87 -22.55
C GLY A 517 1.93 5.34 -23.25
N ASP A 518 2.07 4.94 -24.50
CA ASP A 518 1.00 4.28 -25.25
C ASP A 518 0.81 2.84 -24.73
N GLU A 519 -0.40 2.32 -24.87
CA GLU A 519 -0.82 1.01 -24.36
C GLU A 519 0.07 -0.14 -24.91
N ASP A 520 0.54 -0.01 -26.15
CA ASP A 520 1.42 -0.97 -26.80
C ASP A 520 2.86 -0.99 -26.20
N ASP A 521 3.30 0.11 -25.58
CA ASP A 521 4.63 0.24 -25.00
C ASP A 521 4.70 -0.27 -23.54
N VAL A 522 3.55 -0.50 -22.91
CA VAL A 522 3.44 -0.78 -21.46
C VAL A 522 3.03 -2.22 -21.15
N HIS A 523 2.61 -3.00 -22.15
CA HIS A 523 2.24 -4.40 -21.97
C HIS A 523 3.42 -5.33 -22.17
N ASP A 524 4.00 -5.79 -21.04
CA ASP A 524 4.79 -7.02 -21.00
C ASP A 524 3.92 -8.20 -20.50
N GLU A 525 4.29 -9.43 -20.90
CA GLU A 525 3.54 -10.66 -20.56
C GLU A 525 3.47 -10.89 -19.02
N ASP A 526 4.35 -10.27 -18.25
CA ASP A 526 4.49 -10.45 -16.81
C ASP A 526 3.87 -9.33 -15.98
N GLY A 527 3.47 -8.20 -16.60
CA GLY A 527 2.93 -7.02 -15.90
C GLY A 527 3.97 -6.26 -15.08
N VAL A 528 5.25 -6.55 -15.26
CA VAL A 528 6.36 -5.92 -14.52
C VAL A 528 6.53 -4.47 -14.95
N LEU A 529 6.42 -4.19 -16.25
CA LEU A 529 6.68 -2.86 -16.81
C LEU A 529 5.72 -1.81 -16.26
N ILE A 530 4.42 -2.15 -16.17
CA ILE A 530 3.43 -1.25 -15.59
C ILE A 530 3.68 -1.00 -14.10
N GLY A 531 4.12 -2.04 -13.38
CA GLY A 531 4.53 -1.93 -11.98
C GLY A 531 5.74 -1.01 -11.81
N VAL A 532 6.75 -1.11 -12.68
CA VAL A 532 7.91 -0.22 -12.72
C VAL A 532 7.48 1.22 -12.95
N ARG A 533 6.62 1.48 -13.94
CA ARG A 533 6.08 2.82 -14.22
C ARG A 533 5.31 3.39 -13.03
N PHE A 534 4.48 2.58 -12.39
CA PHE A 534 3.74 3.01 -11.19
C PHE A 534 4.69 3.40 -10.05
N ILE A 535 5.73 2.62 -9.80
CA ILE A 535 6.72 2.92 -8.76
C ILE A 535 7.46 4.23 -9.08
N GLU A 536 7.97 4.35 -10.30
CA GLU A 536 8.76 5.50 -10.73
C GLU A 536 7.94 6.81 -10.75
N LYS A 537 6.74 6.76 -11.36
CA LYS A 537 5.96 7.96 -11.65
C LYS A 537 5.00 8.35 -10.52
N ILE A 538 4.67 7.44 -9.62
CA ILE A 538 3.74 7.70 -8.52
C ILE A 538 4.46 7.58 -7.18
N LEU A 539 4.99 6.40 -6.82
CA LEU A 539 5.55 6.18 -5.48
C LEU A 539 6.79 7.03 -5.22
N PHE A 540 7.74 7.09 -6.17
CA PHE A 540 8.95 7.89 -6.00
C PHE A 540 8.61 9.38 -5.91
N ARG A 541 7.78 9.89 -6.82
CA ARG A 541 7.39 11.30 -6.80
C ARG A 541 6.68 11.67 -5.49
N LEU A 542 5.80 10.82 -4.96
CA LEU A 542 5.18 11.04 -3.66
C LEU A 542 6.22 11.01 -2.52
N SER A 543 7.22 10.12 -2.59
CA SER A 543 8.26 10.01 -1.56
C SER A 543 9.22 11.21 -1.52
N GLU A 544 9.44 11.87 -2.67
CA GLU A 544 10.28 13.06 -2.79
C GLU A 544 9.64 14.34 -2.24
N ILE A 545 8.33 14.35 -1.99
CA ILE A 545 7.66 15.52 -1.42
C ILE A 545 8.02 15.59 0.06
N SER A 546 8.69 16.66 0.46
CA SER A 546 8.99 17.01 1.86
C SER A 546 8.24 18.29 2.23
N ILE A 547 7.62 18.31 3.40
CA ILE A 547 6.91 19.46 3.98
C ILE A 547 7.61 19.87 5.26
#